data_3e2b6034562b3ffddd44e94788d0f981
#
_entry.id   3e2b6034562b3ffddd44e94788d0f981
#
_cell.length_a   1.000
_cell.length_b   1.000
_cell.length_c   1.000
_cell.angle_alpha   90.00
_cell.angle_beta   90.00
_cell.angle_gamma   90.00
#
_symmetry.space_group_name_H-M   'P 1'
#
loop_
_entity.id
_entity.type
_entity.pdbx_description
1 polymer ?
#
loop_
_entity_poly.entity_id
_entity_poly.type
_entity_poly.pdbx_seq_one_letter_code
_entity_poly.pdbx_strand_id
1 'polypeptide(L)'
;PRRPRMVEPAPELGATRSKGAYYYDNDVGNFSYGFGHPMKPHRMRMAHSLILNYGLDKYMQILRPPRASRHQMTKFHTDEYIDFLSRVSPDNAQELTGDGTRYLIGEDCPAFDGLFEFCSISCGGSIAGANKLREGSADVVFNWSGGLHHAKKREASGFCYTNDIVLAILELLRTYSRVLYIDIDVHHGDGVEEAFYTTDRVMTCSFHKFGDFFPGTGDVRDVGMKKGKSYA
;
A
#
# COMPACT_ATOMS: atom_id res chain seq x y z
N PRO A 1 3.77 50.98 3.14
CA PRO A 1 3.59 49.58 3.49
C PRO A 1 2.15 49.18 3.21
N ARG A 2 1.92 48.36 2.15
CA ARG A 2 0.58 47.83 1.83
C ARG A 2 0.27 46.73 2.83
N ARG A 3 -0.86 46.84 3.53
CA ARG A 3 -1.39 45.75 4.36
C ARG A 3 -1.67 44.53 3.48
N PRO A 4 -1.36 43.31 3.94
CA PRO A 4 -1.73 42.10 3.24
C PRO A 4 -3.26 42.03 3.10
N ARG A 5 -3.77 41.76 1.89
CA ARG A 5 -5.19 41.47 1.67
C ARG A 5 -5.53 40.20 2.45
N MET A 6 -6.44 40.30 3.37
CA MET A 6 -7.09 39.14 3.95
C MET A 6 -7.85 38.43 2.84
N VAL A 7 -7.51 37.16 2.60
CA VAL A 7 -8.27 36.30 1.71
C VAL A 7 -9.59 36.01 2.43
N GLU A 8 -10.68 36.46 1.87
CA GLU A 8 -12.03 36.09 2.37
C GLU A 8 -12.16 34.57 2.30
N PRO A 9 -12.72 33.93 3.36
CA PRO A 9 -13.03 32.51 3.31
C PRO A 9 -14.01 32.25 2.16
N ALA A 10 -13.73 31.21 1.37
CA ALA A 10 -14.64 30.79 0.31
C ALA A 10 -16.04 30.51 0.89
N PRO A 11 -17.13 30.83 0.16
CA PRO A 11 -18.48 30.61 0.62
C PRO A 11 -18.66 29.14 0.98
N GLU A 12 -19.19 28.86 2.18
CA GLU A 12 -19.64 27.54 2.60
C GLU A 12 -20.76 27.08 1.64
N LEU A 13 -20.38 26.45 0.54
CA LEU A 13 -21.28 25.54 -0.14
C LEU A 13 -21.63 24.46 0.89
N GLY A 14 -22.94 24.23 1.12
CA GLY A 14 -23.46 23.26 2.08
C GLY A 14 -23.03 21.82 1.79
N ALA A 15 -21.74 21.58 1.81
CA ALA A 15 -21.13 20.27 1.65
C ALA A 15 -21.33 19.49 2.94
N THR A 16 -22.08 18.42 2.88
CA THR A 16 -22.04 17.37 3.90
C THR A 16 -20.57 17.05 4.15
N ARG A 17 -20.12 17.26 5.38
CA ARG A 17 -18.72 17.07 5.78
C ARG A 17 -18.29 15.64 5.46
N SER A 18 -17.26 15.46 4.62
CA SER A 18 -16.74 14.14 4.24
C SER A 18 -16.36 13.32 5.46
N LYS A 19 -16.80 12.07 5.50
CA LYS A 19 -16.46 11.13 6.58
C LYS A 19 -15.08 10.55 6.35
N GLY A 20 -14.07 11.07 7.07
CA GLY A 20 -12.71 10.56 7.05
C GLY A 20 -12.50 9.43 8.05
N ALA A 21 -11.82 8.36 7.64
CA ALA A 21 -11.33 7.31 8.51
C ALA A 21 -9.81 7.15 8.35
N TYR A 22 -9.13 6.83 9.44
CA TYR A 22 -7.68 6.66 9.49
C TYR A 22 -7.34 5.40 10.26
N TYR A 23 -6.68 4.47 9.59
CA TYR A 23 -6.21 3.24 10.19
C TYR A 23 -4.78 3.37 10.67
N TYR A 24 -4.55 3.04 11.95
CA TYR A 24 -3.23 3.02 12.57
C TYR A 24 -3.11 1.88 13.58
N ASP A 25 -2.03 1.13 13.52
CA ASP A 25 -1.64 0.13 14.51
C ASP A 25 -0.36 0.55 15.20
N ASN A 26 -0.36 0.60 16.53
CA ASN A 26 0.79 1.01 17.35
C ASN A 26 2.01 0.10 17.15
N ASP A 27 1.80 -1.15 16.74
CA ASP A 27 2.86 -2.12 16.56
C ASP A 27 3.67 -1.85 15.27
N VAL A 28 3.08 -1.17 14.26
CA VAL A 28 3.71 -1.00 12.94
C VAL A 28 5.09 -0.34 13.00
N GLY A 29 5.30 0.58 13.93
CA GLY A 29 6.59 1.28 14.11
C GLY A 29 7.66 0.49 14.88
N ASN A 30 7.33 -0.72 15.36
CA ASN A 30 8.27 -1.57 16.10
C ASN A 30 9.10 -2.49 15.20
N PHE A 31 8.65 -2.73 13.97
CA PHE A 31 9.36 -3.59 13.03
C PHE A 31 10.59 -2.90 12.45
N SER A 32 11.60 -3.70 12.13
CA SER A 32 12.86 -3.22 11.58
C SER A 32 13.34 -4.12 10.45
N TYR A 33 13.67 -3.53 9.32
CA TYR A 33 14.30 -4.24 8.19
C TYR A 33 15.79 -4.55 8.42
N GLY A 34 16.33 -4.11 9.55
CA GLY A 34 17.72 -4.32 9.91
C GLY A 34 18.55 -3.03 9.92
N PHE A 35 19.78 -3.16 10.44
CA PHE A 35 20.70 -2.05 10.53
C PHE A 35 21.09 -1.54 9.14
N GLY A 36 21.09 -0.22 8.95
CA GLY A 36 21.46 0.41 7.67
C GLY A 36 20.40 0.36 6.57
N HIS A 37 19.35 -0.47 6.68
CA HIS A 37 18.32 -0.55 5.65
C HIS A 37 17.53 0.77 5.52
N PRO A 38 17.28 1.30 4.30
CA PRO A 38 16.61 2.60 4.12
C PRO A 38 15.15 2.60 4.54
N MET A 39 14.43 1.47 4.41
CA MET A 39 13.04 1.37 4.86
C MET A 39 12.97 1.35 6.38
N LYS A 40 12.28 2.35 6.94
CA LYS A 40 12.13 2.54 8.40
C LYS A 40 10.64 2.57 8.76
N PRO A 41 10.04 1.46 9.23
CA PRO A 41 8.64 1.45 9.68
C PRO A 41 8.33 2.48 10.77
N HIS A 42 9.32 2.90 11.55
CA HIS A 42 9.21 3.98 12.54
C HIS A 42 8.67 5.30 11.94
N ARG A 43 8.89 5.57 10.64
CA ARG A 43 8.31 6.74 9.95
C ARG A 43 6.79 6.83 10.07
N MET A 44 6.10 5.70 10.15
CA MET A 44 4.64 5.64 10.29
C MET A 44 4.21 6.15 11.67
N ARG A 45 4.99 5.82 12.72
CA ARG A 45 4.78 6.36 14.08
C ARG A 45 5.01 7.86 14.13
N MET A 46 6.03 8.35 13.42
CA MET A 46 6.30 9.78 13.33
C MET A 46 5.16 10.52 12.63
N ALA A 47 4.65 9.99 11.50
CA ALA A 47 3.51 10.54 10.80
C ALA A 47 2.25 10.57 11.69
N HIS A 48 1.98 9.49 12.41
CA HIS A 48 0.88 9.43 13.38
C HIS A 48 1.03 10.49 14.49
N SER A 49 2.23 10.63 15.05
CA SER A 49 2.51 11.65 16.05
C SER A 49 2.24 13.07 15.52
N LEU A 50 2.63 13.35 14.28
CA LEU A 50 2.35 14.64 13.64
C LEU A 50 0.85 14.87 13.48
N ILE A 51 0.10 13.87 13.02
CA ILE A 51 -1.36 13.95 12.87
C ILE A 51 -2.04 14.35 14.19
N LEU A 52 -1.64 13.70 15.29
CA LEU A 52 -2.18 14.01 16.62
C LEU A 52 -1.78 15.41 17.09
N ASN A 53 -0.51 15.79 16.94
CA ASN A 53 -0.02 17.09 17.39
C ASN A 53 -0.57 18.29 16.58
N TYR A 54 -0.90 18.07 15.31
CA TYR A 54 -1.62 19.05 14.48
C TYR A 54 -3.14 19.03 14.71
N GLY A 55 -3.66 18.11 15.53
CA GLY A 55 -5.09 17.99 15.84
C GLY A 55 -5.93 17.50 14.66
N LEU A 56 -5.33 16.84 13.67
CA LEU A 56 -6.03 16.30 12.49
C LEU A 56 -6.93 15.11 12.85
N ASP A 57 -6.62 14.42 13.95
CA ASP A 57 -7.42 13.34 14.54
C ASP A 57 -8.87 13.78 14.84
N LYS A 58 -9.07 15.07 15.16
CA LYS A 58 -10.40 15.64 15.44
C LYS A 58 -11.33 15.66 14.23
N TYR A 59 -10.79 15.49 13.03
CA TYR A 59 -11.53 15.51 11.76
C TYR A 59 -11.71 14.13 11.15
N MET A 60 -11.14 13.08 11.75
CA MET A 60 -11.15 11.72 11.26
C MET A 60 -11.51 10.73 12.36
N GLN A 61 -12.08 9.60 12.00
CA GLN A 61 -12.22 8.46 12.89
C GLN A 61 -10.93 7.66 12.88
N ILE A 62 -10.19 7.65 14.00
CA ILE A 62 -9.00 6.79 14.15
C ILE A 62 -9.44 5.39 14.54
N LEU A 63 -8.95 4.40 13.82
CA LEU A 63 -9.30 3.00 13.96
C LEU A 63 -8.06 2.12 13.97
N ARG A 64 -8.09 1.05 14.76
CA ARG A 64 -7.10 -0.01 14.65
C ARG A 64 -7.50 -0.95 13.51
N PRO A 65 -6.60 -1.24 12.54
CA PRO A 65 -6.92 -2.18 11.47
C PRO A 65 -7.02 -3.60 12.01
N PRO A 66 -7.99 -4.41 11.55
CA PRO A 66 -7.92 -5.84 11.76
C PRO A 66 -6.70 -6.39 11.01
N ARG A 67 -5.99 -7.34 11.58
CA ARG A 67 -4.87 -8.00 10.90
C ARG A 67 -5.39 -8.87 9.76
N ALA A 68 -4.85 -8.70 8.56
CA ALA A 68 -5.25 -9.53 7.43
C ALA A 68 -4.86 -10.99 7.67
N SER A 69 -5.77 -11.88 7.41
CA SER A 69 -5.51 -13.32 7.46
C SER A 69 -4.77 -13.81 6.21
N ARG A 70 -4.14 -15.00 6.30
CA ARG A 70 -3.56 -15.68 5.12
C ARG A 70 -4.57 -15.79 3.98
N HIS A 71 -5.81 -16.20 4.28
CA HIS A 71 -6.88 -16.32 3.30
C HIS A 71 -7.22 -14.98 2.60
N GLN A 72 -7.12 -13.85 3.30
CA GLN A 72 -7.33 -12.54 2.66
C GLN A 72 -6.17 -12.19 1.74
N MET A 73 -4.93 -12.46 2.15
CA MET A 73 -3.74 -12.19 1.32
C MET A 73 -3.69 -13.08 0.07
N THR A 74 -4.15 -14.34 0.16
CA THR A 74 -4.20 -15.26 -0.99
C THR A 74 -5.31 -14.96 -1.98
N LYS A 75 -6.09 -13.89 -1.80
CA LYS A 75 -6.93 -13.34 -2.88
C LYS A 75 -6.11 -12.82 -4.07
N PHE A 76 -4.86 -12.45 -3.82
CA PHE A 76 -3.91 -12.02 -4.84
C PHE A 76 -2.65 -12.88 -4.88
N HIS A 77 -1.99 -13.04 -3.74
CA HIS A 77 -0.74 -13.80 -3.64
C HIS A 77 -1.00 -15.31 -3.72
N THR A 78 0.01 -16.09 -4.12
CA THR A 78 -0.10 -17.55 -4.10
C THR A 78 -0.05 -18.09 -2.68
N ASP A 79 -0.68 -19.24 -2.48
CA ASP A 79 -0.72 -19.90 -1.16
C ASP A 79 0.69 -20.25 -0.67
N GLU A 80 1.56 -20.72 -1.57
CA GLU A 80 2.95 -21.09 -1.27
C GLU A 80 3.76 -19.88 -0.81
N TYR A 81 3.56 -18.71 -1.45
CA TYR A 81 4.28 -17.49 -1.08
C TYR A 81 3.82 -16.97 0.29
N ILE A 82 2.53 -16.97 0.55
CA ILE A 82 1.99 -16.55 1.86
C ILE A 82 2.34 -17.55 2.96
N ASP A 83 2.36 -18.85 2.65
CA ASP A 83 2.86 -19.87 3.57
C ASP A 83 4.34 -19.63 3.93
N PHE A 84 5.17 -19.38 2.92
CA PHE A 84 6.56 -19.01 3.12
C PHE A 84 6.72 -17.78 4.02
N LEU A 85 6.03 -16.66 3.71
CA LEU A 85 6.12 -15.43 4.51
C LEU A 85 5.70 -15.65 5.97
N SER A 86 4.79 -16.57 6.22
CA SER A 86 4.33 -16.87 7.59
C SER A 86 5.33 -17.70 8.41
N ARG A 87 6.35 -18.27 7.78
CA ARG A 87 7.34 -19.15 8.42
C ARG A 87 8.76 -18.60 8.40
N VAL A 88 9.04 -17.68 7.46
CA VAL A 88 10.39 -17.12 7.32
C VAL A 88 10.75 -16.23 8.50
N SER A 89 11.98 -16.38 8.97
CA SER A 89 12.62 -15.58 10.02
C SER A 89 14.07 -15.31 9.62
N PRO A 90 14.78 -14.41 10.28
CA PRO A 90 16.22 -14.21 10.05
C PRO A 90 17.04 -15.50 10.16
N ASP A 91 16.67 -16.38 11.10
CA ASP A 91 17.42 -17.61 11.39
C ASP A 91 17.25 -18.70 10.32
N ASN A 92 16.09 -18.75 9.65
CA ASN A 92 15.78 -19.82 8.68
C ASN A 92 15.70 -19.34 7.23
N ALA A 93 15.88 -18.05 6.97
CA ALA A 93 15.72 -17.46 5.65
C ALA A 93 16.62 -18.15 4.61
N GLN A 94 17.88 -18.39 4.94
CA GLN A 94 18.83 -19.04 4.02
C GLN A 94 18.39 -20.47 3.65
N GLU A 95 17.89 -21.23 4.61
CA GLU A 95 17.40 -22.59 4.36
C GLU A 95 16.15 -22.57 3.49
N LEU A 96 15.17 -21.69 3.78
CA LEU A 96 13.90 -21.62 3.07
C LEU A 96 13.99 -21.02 1.69
N THR A 97 14.95 -20.14 1.44
CA THR A 97 15.17 -19.48 0.15
C THR A 97 16.18 -20.21 -0.75
N GLY A 98 16.90 -21.21 -0.23
CA GLY A 98 18.01 -21.86 -0.91
C GLY A 98 19.14 -20.86 -1.14
N ASP A 99 19.46 -20.60 -2.39
CA ASP A 99 20.54 -19.66 -2.82
C ASP A 99 20.11 -18.18 -2.71
N GLY A 100 19.00 -17.87 -1.98
CA GLY A 100 18.50 -16.51 -1.82
C GLY A 100 17.68 -15.98 -3.01
N THR A 101 17.42 -16.85 -4.01
CA THR A 101 16.68 -16.42 -5.22
C THR A 101 15.18 -16.64 -5.11
N ARG A 102 14.75 -17.57 -4.24
CA ARG A 102 13.33 -17.89 -4.09
C ARG A 102 12.59 -16.76 -3.39
N TYR A 103 11.53 -16.29 -4.00
CA TYR A 103 10.66 -15.20 -3.51
C TYR A 103 11.37 -13.84 -3.36
N LEU A 104 12.59 -13.69 -3.87
CA LEU A 104 13.45 -12.49 -3.82
C LEU A 104 13.61 -11.91 -2.41
N ILE A 105 13.69 -12.80 -1.41
CA ILE A 105 14.08 -12.41 -0.05
C ILE A 105 15.61 -12.30 0.00
N GLY A 106 16.12 -11.10 0.27
CA GLY A 106 17.54 -10.79 0.24
C GLY A 106 17.83 -9.41 0.82
N GLU A 107 18.83 -8.71 0.29
CA GLU A 107 19.28 -7.41 0.82
C GLU A 107 18.17 -6.35 0.79
N ASP A 108 17.46 -6.23 -0.33
CA ASP A 108 16.38 -5.24 -0.50
C ASP A 108 15.10 -5.61 0.25
N CYS A 109 14.86 -6.91 0.42
CA CYS A 109 13.70 -7.45 1.09
C CYS A 109 14.15 -8.48 2.13
N PRO A 110 14.81 -8.07 3.22
CA PRO A 110 15.34 -9.01 4.22
C PRO A 110 14.22 -9.70 5.00
N ALA A 111 14.47 -10.94 5.43
CA ALA A 111 13.66 -11.53 6.47
C ALA A 111 13.94 -10.82 7.81
N PHE A 112 12.89 -10.46 8.53
CA PHE A 112 13.01 -9.87 9.87
C PHE A 112 11.94 -10.41 10.81
N ASP A 113 12.17 -10.29 12.10
CA ASP A 113 11.21 -10.76 13.10
C ASP A 113 9.87 -10.03 13.00
N GLY A 114 8.79 -10.82 12.90
CA GLY A 114 7.45 -10.29 12.76
C GLY A 114 7.10 -9.83 11.33
N LEU A 115 7.82 -10.29 10.31
CA LEU A 115 7.56 -9.96 8.91
C LEU A 115 6.10 -10.21 8.51
N PHE A 116 5.54 -11.36 8.86
CA PHE A 116 4.16 -11.69 8.53
C PHE A 116 3.15 -10.78 9.24
N GLU A 117 3.43 -10.43 10.50
CA GLU A 117 2.62 -9.48 11.28
C GLU A 117 2.64 -8.08 10.66
N PHE A 118 3.80 -7.62 10.22
CA PHE A 118 3.94 -6.37 9.49
C PHE A 118 3.09 -6.36 8.21
N CYS A 119 3.17 -7.42 7.40
CA CYS A 119 2.33 -7.61 6.21
C CYS A 119 0.84 -7.63 6.58
N SER A 120 0.47 -8.30 7.68
CA SER A 120 -0.91 -8.39 8.16
C SER A 120 -1.50 -7.05 8.55
N ILE A 121 -0.71 -6.17 9.17
CA ILE A 121 -1.12 -4.80 9.52
C ILE A 121 -1.35 -3.98 8.26
N SER A 122 -0.38 -3.98 7.34
CA SER A 122 -0.44 -3.23 6.09
C SER A 122 -1.66 -3.62 5.25
N CYS A 123 -1.80 -4.91 4.93
CA CYS A 123 -2.92 -5.44 4.15
C CYS A 123 -4.26 -5.24 4.87
N GLY A 124 -4.29 -5.45 6.18
CA GLY A 124 -5.50 -5.32 6.99
C GLY A 124 -6.06 -3.90 6.96
N GLY A 125 -5.20 -2.89 7.04
CA GLY A 125 -5.60 -1.49 6.95
C GLY A 125 -6.21 -1.14 5.60
N SER A 126 -5.58 -1.56 4.50
CA SER A 126 -6.06 -1.27 3.15
C SER A 126 -7.35 -2.02 2.80
N ILE A 127 -7.48 -3.30 3.19
CA ILE A 127 -8.71 -4.08 3.03
C ILE A 127 -9.86 -3.47 3.87
N ALA A 128 -9.60 -3.12 5.12
CA ALA A 128 -10.61 -2.51 5.99
C ALA A 128 -11.04 -1.14 5.48
N GLY A 129 -10.11 -0.35 4.93
CA GLY A 129 -10.38 0.91 4.26
C GLY A 129 -11.30 0.75 3.06
N ALA A 130 -10.99 -0.21 2.19
CA ALA A 130 -11.83 -0.54 1.04
C ALA A 130 -13.24 -0.96 1.46
N ASN A 131 -13.38 -1.74 2.53
CA ASN A 131 -14.69 -2.12 3.07
C ASN A 131 -15.48 -0.91 3.56
N LYS A 132 -14.86 0.04 4.29
CA LYS A 132 -15.54 1.25 4.74
C LYS A 132 -16.05 2.11 3.58
N LEU A 133 -15.25 2.27 2.53
CA LEU A 133 -15.68 2.97 1.32
C LEU A 133 -16.85 2.26 0.65
N ARG A 134 -16.77 0.94 0.51
CA ARG A 134 -17.81 0.12 -0.10
C ARG A 134 -19.13 0.15 0.65
N GLU A 135 -19.07 0.19 1.97
CA GLU A 135 -20.24 0.25 2.87
C GLU A 135 -20.82 1.67 3.01
N GLY A 136 -20.16 2.68 2.43
CA GLY A 136 -20.58 4.08 2.55
C GLY A 136 -20.41 4.65 3.97
N SER A 137 -19.63 3.98 4.81
CA SER A 137 -19.35 4.41 6.18
C SER A 137 -18.19 5.40 6.28
N ALA A 138 -17.41 5.56 5.20
CA ALA A 138 -16.43 6.62 5.01
C ALA A 138 -16.40 7.05 3.54
N ASP A 139 -16.02 8.30 3.29
CA ASP A 139 -15.78 8.86 1.95
C ASP A 139 -14.29 8.90 1.61
N VAL A 140 -13.45 9.00 2.63
CA VAL A 140 -11.98 9.04 2.52
C VAL A 140 -11.38 8.16 3.61
N VAL A 141 -10.40 7.34 3.24
CA VAL A 141 -9.68 6.47 4.18
C VAL A 141 -8.18 6.62 4.01
N PHE A 142 -7.46 6.67 5.13
CA PHE A 142 -6.00 6.72 5.18
C PHE A 142 -5.44 5.44 5.80
N ASN A 143 -4.40 4.88 5.20
CA ASN A 143 -3.60 3.77 5.75
C ASN A 143 -2.10 4.03 5.49
N TRP A 144 -1.41 4.64 6.45
CA TRP A 144 0.03 4.91 6.33
C TRP A 144 0.91 3.65 6.38
N SER A 145 0.35 2.52 6.81
CA SER A 145 1.07 1.24 6.82
C SER A 145 1.06 0.52 5.47
N GLY A 146 0.25 1.00 4.53
CA GLY A 146 0.11 0.47 3.18
C GLY A 146 1.00 1.19 2.16
N GLY A 147 0.65 1.03 0.89
CA GLY A 147 1.37 1.61 -0.24
C GLY A 147 2.50 0.73 -0.75
N LEU A 148 2.47 -0.57 -0.50
CA LEU A 148 3.53 -1.51 -0.82
C LEU A 148 3.40 -2.02 -2.27
N HIS A 149 3.58 -1.10 -3.23
CA HIS A 149 3.22 -1.21 -4.63
C HIS A 149 4.12 -2.11 -5.49
N HIS A 150 5.31 -2.47 -5.00
CA HIS A 150 6.24 -3.32 -5.75
C HIS A 150 6.04 -4.81 -5.55
N ALA A 151 5.36 -5.24 -4.47
CA ALA A 151 5.15 -6.66 -4.21
C ALA A 151 4.42 -7.35 -5.36
N LYS A 152 4.99 -8.47 -5.82
CA LYS A 152 4.43 -9.28 -6.90
C LYS A 152 3.56 -10.40 -6.35
N LYS A 153 2.88 -11.11 -7.24
CA LYS A 153 2.00 -12.21 -6.85
C LYS A 153 2.71 -13.33 -6.08
N ARG A 154 3.99 -13.56 -6.39
CA ARG A 154 4.78 -14.70 -5.89
C ARG A 154 6.09 -14.31 -5.22
N GLU A 155 6.41 -13.04 -5.13
CA GLU A 155 7.71 -12.59 -4.65
C GLU A 155 7.67 -11.19 -4.06
N ALA A 156 8.63 -10.90 -3.21
CA ALA A 156 8.91 -9.57 -2.69
C ALA A 156 9.67 -8.74 -3.73
N SER A 157 9.55 -7.43 -3.67
CA SER A 157 10.30 -6.50 -4.50
C SER A 157 10.29 -5.11 -3.86
N GLY A 158 11.37 -4.33 -4.02
CA GLY A 158 11.41 -2.93 -3.63
C GLY A 158 10.94 -2.67 -2.20
N PHE A 159 11.38 -3.45 -1.23
CA PHE A 159 10.99 -3.39 0.18
C PHE A 159 9.55 -3.85 0.48
N CYS A 160 8.81 -4.30 -0.55
CA CYS A 160 7.42 -4.72 -0.45
C CYS A 160 7.31 -6.24 -0.46
N TYR A 161 6.60 -6.81 0.51
CA TYR A 161 6.38 -8.27 0.61
C TYR A 161 4.97 -8.65 0.15
N THR A 162 3.96 -7.90 0.57
CA THR A 162 2.57 -8.12 0.17
C THR A 162 1.98 -6.83 -0.41
N ASN A 163 1.19 -6.95 -1.46
CA ASN A 163 0.61 -5.81 -2.16
C ASN A 163 -0.77 -5.49 -1.58
N ASP A 164 -0.78 -4.65 -0.56
CA ASP A 164 -1.99 -4.20 0.11
C ASP A 164 -2.92 -3.41 -0.80
N ILE A 165 -2.36 -2.70 -1.80
CA ILE A 165 -3.11 -1.90 -2.77
C ILE A 165 -3.94 -2.82 -3.66
N VAL A 166 -3.32 -3.88 -4.22
CA VAL A 166 -4.04 -4.86 -5.05
C VAL A 166 -5.16 -5.51 -4.26
N LEU A 167 -4.92 -5.89 -3.00
CA LEU A 167 -5.95 -6.48 -2.13
C LEU A 167 -7.11 -5.51 -1.87
N ALA A 168 -6.82 -4.23 -1.64
CA ALA A 168 -7.84 -3.19 -1.48
C ALA A 168 -8.66 -2.98 -2.77
N ILE A 169 -7.99 -2.93 -3.93
CA ILE A 169 -8.66 -2.78 -5.22
C ILE A 169 -9.58 -3.98 -5.49
N LEU A 170 -9.13 -5.21 -5.22
CA LEU A 170 -9.96 -6.41 -5.37
C LEU A 170 -11.21 -6.34 -4.48
N GLU A 171 -11.09 -5.80 -3.27
CA GLU A 171 -12.23 -5.62 -2.38
C GLU A 171 -13.20 -4.54 -2.90
N LEU A 172 -12.69 -3.41 -3.43
CA LEU A 172 -13.50 -2.36 -4.05
C LEU A 172 -14.26 -2.88 -5.28
N LEU A 173 -13.62 -3.72 -6.11
CA LEU A 173 -14.21 -4.30 -7.31
C LEU A 173 -15.41 -5.23 -7.04
N ARG A 174 -15.68 -5.59 -5.78
CA ARG A 174 -16.88 -6.34 -5.40
C ARG A 174 -18.16 -5.49 -5.51
N THR A 175 -18.04 -4.18 -5.45
CA THR A 175 -19.17 -3.25 -5.51
C THR A 175 -19.05 -2.25 -6.65
N TYR A 176 -17.84 -1.71 -6.86
CA TYR A 176 -17.59 -0.74 -7.92
C TYR A 176 -17.27 -1.43 -9.24
N SER A 177 -17.81 -0.93 -10.33
CA SER A 177 -17.54 -1.48 -11.67
C SER A 177 -16.10 -1.23 -12.12
N ARG A 178 -15.52 -0.09 -11.73
CA ARG A 178 -14.17 0.33 -12.06
C ARG A 178 -13.50 1.04 -10.90
N VAL A 179 -12.16 0.93 -10.84
CA VAL A 179 -11.29 1.58 -9.86
C VAL A 179 -10.17 2.31 -10.61
N LEU A 180 -9.90 3.55 -10.21
CA LEU A 180 -8.71 4.29 -10.64
C LEU A 180 -7.66 4.18 -9.54
N TYR A 181 -6.47 3.71 -9.90
CA TYR A 181 -5.28 3.75 -9.07
C TYR A 181 -4.37 4.88 -9.55
N ILE A 182 -3.96 5.76 -8.64
CA ILE A 182 -3.00 6.84 -8.92
C ILE A 182 -1.81 6.64 -7.97
N ASP A 183 -0.62 6.49 -8.56
CA ASP A 183 0.64 6.37 -7.86
C ASP A 183 1.47 7.63 -8.06
N ILE A 184 1.90 8.24 -6.96
CA ILE A 184 2.75 9.44 -6.95
C ILE A 184 4.08 9.19 -6.24
N ASP A 185 4.42 7.92 -6.01
CA ASP A 185 5.77 7.54 -5.57
C ASP A 185 6.77 7.87 -6.68
N VAL A 186 8.03 8.12 -6.29
CA VAL A 186 9.10 8.37 -7.27
C VAL A 186 9.41 7.14 -8.11
N HIS A 187 9.10 5.93 -7.61
CA HIS A 187 9.25 4.66 -8.32
C HIS A 187 7.95 4.27 -9.00
N HIS A 188 8.05 3.66 -10.18
CA HIS A 188 6.91 3.07 -10.88
C HIS A 188 6.19 2.01 -10.03
N GLY A 189 4.86 2.11 -9.91
CA GLY A 189 4.03 1.15 -9.17
C GLY A 189 3.81 -0.17 -9.93
N ASP A 190 4.90 -0.82 -10.27
CA ASP A 190 4.97 -1.97 -11.19
C ASP A 190 4.16 -3.19 -10.74
N GLY A 191 4.12 -3.45 -9.43
CA GLY A 191 3.36 -4.59 -8.88
C GLY A 191 1.84 -4.41 -9.04
N VAL A 192 1.34 -3.20 -8.92
CA VAL A 192 -0.08 -2.90 -9.12
C VAL A 192 -0.43 -2.92 -10.60
N GLU A 193 0.39 -2.28 -11.45
CA GLU A 193 0.19 -2.30 -12.90
C GLU A 193 0.14 -3.74 -13.43
N GLU A 194 1.13 -4.56 -13.08
CA GLU A 194 1.19 -5.97 -13.50
C GLU A 194 -0.06 -6.75 -13.10
N ALA A 195 -0.56 -6.54 -11.87
CA ALA A 195 -1.74 -7.25 -11.37
C ALA A 195 -3.00 -6.97 -12.21
N PHE A 196 -3.12 -5.79 -12.79
CA PHE A 196 -4.30 -5.35 -13.53
C PHE A 196 -4.07 -5.10 -15.03
N TYR A 197 -2.91 -5.47 -15.56
CA TYR A 197 -2.46 -5.14 -16.91
C TYR A 197 -3.39 -5.63 -18.04
N THR A 198 -4.26 -6.59 -17.76
CA THR A 198 -5.14 -7.22 -18.77
C THR A 198 -6.63 -6.93 -18.56
N THR A 199 -7.00 -6.07 -17.61
CA THR A 199 -8.40 -5.75 -17.28
C THR A 199 -8.73 -4.27 -17.52
N ASP A 200 -9.93 -3.98 -17.99
CA ASP A 200 -10.49 -2.63 -18.12
C ASP A 200 -11.24 -2.16 -16.86
N ARG A 201 -11.23 -2.97 -15.81
CA ARG A 201 -11.88 -2.62 -14.56
C ARG A 201 -11.02 -1.81 -13.61
N VAL A 202 -9.70 -1.79 -13.85
CA VAL A 202 -8.75 -0.98 -13.08
C VAL A 202 -7.92 -0.18 -14.06
N MET A 203 -7.90 1.13 -13.89
CA MET A 203 -6.97 2.01 -14.56
C MET A 203 -5.81 2.28 -13.61
N THR A 204 -4.58 2.01 -14.05
CA THR A 204 -3.35 2.33 -13.32
C THR A 204 -2.69 3.55 -13.93
N CYS A 205 -2.34 4.54 -13.09
CA CYS A 205 -1.70 5.78 -13.51
C CYS A 205 -0.58 6.10 -12.53
N SER A 206 0.67 6.01 -12.99
CA SER A 206 1.85 6.24 -12.16
C SER A 206 2.66 7.44 -12.67
N PHE A 207 3.04 8.33 -11.76
CA PHE A 207 3.89 9.50 -12.03
C PHE A 207 5.26 9.27 -11.36
N HIS A 208 6.24 8.79 -12.14
CA HIS A 208 7.49 8.28 -11.59
C HIS A 208 8.72 8.70 -12.40
N LYS A 209 9.89 8.51 -11.81
CA LYS A 209 11.16 8.63 -12.53
C LYS A 209 11.39 7.39 -13.37
N PHE A 210 11.53 7.58 -14.69
CA PHE A 210 11.76 6.50 -15.65
C PHE A 210 13.24 6.46 -16.10
N GLY A 211 13.67 5.31 -16.63
CA GLY A 211 14.99 5.09 -17.22
C GLY A 211 15.90 4.25 -16.35
N ASP A 212 17.15 4.66 -16.17
CA ASP A 212 18.13 4.00 -15.29
C ASP A 212 17.81 4.27 -13.83
N PHE A 213 16.68 3.74 -13.39
CA PHE A 213 16.12 3.90 -12.06
C PHE A 213 15.20 2.72 -11.72
N PHE A 214 15.25 2.21 -10.48
CA PHE A 214 14.40 1.09 -10.06
C PHE A 214 12.91 1.45 -10.24
N PRO A 215 12.05 0.54 -10.68
CA PRO A 215 12.29 -0.85 -11.10
C PRO A 215 12.67 -1.01 -12.59
N GLY A 216 12.84 0.07 -13.34
CA GLY A 216 13.20 0.06 -14.76
C GLY A 216 12.04 -0.20 -15.72
N THR A 217 10.80 -0.16 -15.21
CA THR A 217 9.53 -0.35 -15.94
C THR A 217 8.72 0.95 -15.95
N GLY A 218 7.57 0.97 -16.64
CA GLY A 218 6.67 2.13 -16.70
C GLY A 218 7.02 3.10 -17.82
N ASP A 219 7.37 2.59 -19.00
CA ASP A 219 7.51 3.41 -20.20
C ASP A 219 6.12 3.94 -20.62
N VAL A 220 6.06 5.15 -21.16
CA VAL A 220 4.80 5.75 -21.67
C VAL A 220 4.12 4.92 -22.78
N ARG A 221 4.82 3.93 -23.32
CA ARG A 221 4.27 2.96 -24.27
C ARG A 221 3.64 1.74 -23.61
N ASP A 222 3.83 1.56 -22.32
CA ASP A 222 3.19 0.51 -21.53
C ASP A 222 1.75 0.93 -21.24
N VAL A 223 0.82 0.43 -22.04
CA VAL A 223 -0.57 0.87 -22.07
C VAL A 223 -1.58 -0.24 -21.78
N GLY A 224 -1.10 -1.32 -21.17
CA GLY A 224 -1.92 -2.49 -20.89
C GLY A 224 -2.10 -3.43 -22.09
N MET A 225 -2.74 -4.57 -21.83
CA MET A 225 -2.97 -5.62 -22.82
C MET A 225 -4.41 -6.12 -22.80
N LYS A 226 -4.85 -6.76 -23.90
CA LYS A 226 -6.20 -7.34 -24.03
C LYS A 226 -7.29 -6.31 -23.73
N LYS A 227 -8.17 -6.59 -22.76
CA LYS A 227 -9.20 -5.64 -22.30
C LYS A 227 -8.60 -4.46 -21.53
N GLY A 228 -7.42 -4.62 -20.96
CA GLY A 228 -6.70 -3.56 -20.23
C GLY A 228 -5.95 -2.57 -21.12
N LYS A 229 -6.00 -2.71 -22.47
CA LYS A 229 -5.33 -1.78 -23.36
C LYS A 229 -5.87 -0.37 -23.17
N SER A 230 -4.99 0.60 -22.93
CA SER A 230 -5.25 2.00 -22.56
C SER A 230 -5.74 2.21 -21.13
N TYR A 231 -5.49 1.24 -20.24
CA TYR A 231 -5.80 1.33 -18.80
C TYR A 231 -4.56 1.17 -17.90
N ALA A 232 -3.36 1.03 -18.48
CA ALA A 232 -2.08 1.06 -17.76
C ALA A 232 -1.21 2.20 -18.28
#